data_0900851a2271f402d1d623c4d7dbbfe4
#
_entry.id   0900851a2271f402d1d623c4d7dbbfe4
#
_cell.length_a   1.000
_cell.length_b   1.000
_cell.length_c   1.000
_cell.angle_alpha   90.00
_cell.angle_beta   90.00
_cell.angle_gamma   90.00
#
_symmetry.space_group_name_H-M   'P 1'
#
loop_
_entity.id
_entity.type
_entity.pdbx_description
1 polymer ?
#
loop_
_entity_poly.entity_id
_entity_poly.type
_entity_poly.pdbx_seq_one_letter_code
_entity_poly.pdbx_strand_id
1 'polypeptide(L)'
;MKKVLIIVAAVLGFILTACTENEPKKETTVMSNEECLICGAPLEYLAQDTLMECVVCHKKEPSKTRCVKGHYVCSNCHTAGMDSIIALCLAETSKDPIAILEKLMSQPFCHMHGPEHHVLVGAALLTAYNNAVPADTMKIDLQSGLLEVMSRGRQVPGGACGYMGACGAAISTGIFMSVVTRNTPLSTETWQLCNLMTAKALEQVALNGGPRCCKRDSYLSILTAVDFVKEHLGVEMEKPEVKCSRSQINNQCIGKKCPFSPVQDENK
;
A
#
# COMPACT_ATOMS: atom_id res chain seq x y z
N MET A 1 63.44 40.93 -41.80
CA MET A 1 62.95 40.91 -40.43
C MET A 1 61.57 41.62 -40.42
N LYS A 2 60.49 40.86 -40.44
CA LYS A 2 59.15 41.42 -40.49
C LYS A 2 58.55 41.33 -39.09
N LYS A 3 58.18 42.47 -38.54
CA LYS A 3 57.46 42.57 -37.24
C LYS A 3 55.97 42.25 -37.50
N VAL A 4 55.50 41.28 -36.79
CA VAL A 4 54.06 40.95 -36.78
C VAL A 4 53.43 41.69 -35.59
N LEU A 5 52.45 42.55 -35.92
CA LEU A 5 51.68 43.34 -34.95
C LEU A 5 50.46 42.52 -34.59
N ILE A 6 50.36 42.09 -33.35
CA ILE A 6 49.16 41.40 -32.85
C ILE A 6 48.19 42.42 -32.25
N ILE A 7 47.07 42.63 -32.88
CA ILE A 7 45.98 43.46 -32.37
C ILE A 7 45.11 42.56 -31.47
N VAL A 8 45.10 42.84 -30.16
CA VAL A 8 44.16 42.22 -29.21
C VAL A 8 42.90 43.05 -29.19
N ALA A 9 41.85 42.52 -29.79
CA ALA A 9 40.51 43.10 -29.68
C ALA A 9 39.85 42.58 -28.39
N ALA A 10 39.69 43.47 -27.41
CA ALA A 10 38.90 43.18 -26.20
C ALA A 10 37.41 43.28 -26.54
N VAL A 11 36.73 42.12 -26.58
CA VAL A 11 35.30 42.06 -26.67
C VAL A 11 34.74 42.11 -25.24
N LEU A 12 34.21 43.26 -24.81
CA LEU A 12 33.40 43.38 -23.61
C LEU A 12 32.02 42.74 -23.91
N GLY A 13 31.86 41.50 -23.50
CA GLY A 13 30.54 40.82 -23.46
C GLY A 13 29.75 41.35 -22.27
N PHE A 14 28.71 42.14 -22.52
CA PHE A 14 27.67 42.43 -21.55
C PHE A 14 26.90 41.13 -21.27
N ILE A 15 27.12 40.51 -20.11
CA ILE A 15 26.27 39.45 -19.61
C ILE A 15 25.04 40.11 -19.03
N LEU A 16 23.96 40.18 -19.81
CA LEU A 16 22.62 40.41 -19.32
C LEU A 16 22.16 39.15 -18.56
N THR A 17 22.36 39.14 -17.25
CA THR A 17 21.69 38.21 -16.35
C THR A 17 20.20 38.53 -16.39
N ALA A 18 19.46 37.83 -17.23
CA ALA A 18 18.01 37.78 -17.13
C ALA A 18 17.66 37.08 -15.82
N CYS A 19 17.28 37.86 -14.81
CA CYS A 19 16.54 37.31 -13.66
C CYS A 19 15.22 36.76 -14.22
N THR A 20 15.17 35.47 -14.47
CA THR A 20 13.90 34.78 -14.65
C THR A 20 13.21 34.81 -13.29
N GLU A 21 12.20 35.66 -13.14
CA GLU A 21 11.24 35.58 -12.07
C GLU A 21 10.66 34.16 -12.11
N ASN A 22 11.01 33.35 -11.10
CA ASN A 22 10.34 32.09 -10.86
C ASN A 22 8.90 32.45 -10.48
N GLU A 23 8.00 32.39 -11.44
CA GLU A 23 6.57 32.34 -11.13
C GLU A 23 6.36 31.16 -10.16
N PRO A 24 5.63 31.36 -9.04
CA PRO A 24 5.33 30.26 -8.12
C PRO A 24 4.56 29.20 -8.92
N LYS A 25 5.15 28.03 -9.07
CA LYS A 25 4.48 26.87 -9.67
C LYS A 25 3.16 26.70 -8.96
N LYS A 26 2.07 26.92 -9.69
CA LYS A 26 0.70 26.71 -9.23
C LYS A 26 0.63 25.33 -8.59
N GLU A 27 0.41 25.26 -7.28
CA GLU A 27 0.27 23.98 -6.56
C GLU A 27 -0.84 23.17 -7.23
N THR A 28 -0.47 22.06 -7.84
CA THR A 28 -1.42 21.18 -8.52
C THR A 28 -2.08 20.33 -7.46
N THR A 29 -3.20 20.78 -6.94
CA THR A 29 -4.05 19.99 -6.05
C THR A 29 -4.87 19.03 -6.91
N VAL A 30 -4.67 17.75 -6.71
CA VAL A 30 -5.47 16.70 -7.35
C VAL A 30 -6.69 16.43 -6.46
N MET A 31 -7.87 16.69 -6.99
CA MET A 31 -9.13 16.34 -6.32
C MET A 31 -9.43 14.86 -6.51
N SER A 32 -9.88 14.18 -5.48
CA SER A 32 -10.32 12.80 -5.55
C SER A 32 -11.82 12.68 -5.28
N ASN A 33 -12.44 11.61 -5.80
CA ASN A 33 -13.84 11.27 -5.48
C ASN A 33 -13.95 10.48 -4.17
N GLU A 34 -12.87 10.37 -3.40
CA GLU A 34 -12.91 9.73 -2.09
C GLU A 34 -13.54 10.65 -1.07
N GLU A 35 -14.28 10.07 -0.15
CA GLU A 35 -15.06 10.78 0.82
C GLU A 35 -14.32 10.90 2.16
N CYS A 36 -14.42 12.05 2.75
CA CYS A 36 -13.92 12.31 4.10
C CYS A 36 -14.69 11.50 5.14
N LEU A 37 -13.99 10.78 6.01
CA LEU A 37 -14.60 9.99 7.10
C LEU A 37 -15.45 10.82 8.07
N ILE A 38 -15.23 12.14 8.11
CA ILE A 38 -15.91 13.05 9.05
C ILE A 38 -17.16 13.67 8.43
N CYS A 39 -17.11 14.04 7.14
CA CYS A 39 -18.18 14.85 6.55
C CYS A 39 -18.59 14.45 5.13
N GLY A 40 -18.05 13.33 4.60
CA GLY A 40 -18.38 12.85 3.26
C GLY A 40 -17.89 13.72 2.10
N ALA A 41 -17.22 14.84 2.35
CA ALA A 41 -16.73 15.70 1.28
C ALA A 41 -15.50 15.10 0.60
N PRO A 42 -15.20 15.46 -0.67
CA PRO A 42 -14.03 14.95 -1.39
C PRO A 42 -12.71 15.19 -0.67
N LEU A 43 -11.74 14.33 -0.93
CA LEU A 43 -10.35 14.50 -0.49
C LEU A 43 -9.54 15.24 -1.55
N GLU A 44 -8.58 16.04 -1.10
CA GLU A 44 -7.56 16.67 -1.94
C GLU A 44 -6.17 16.14 -1.60
N TYR A 45 -5.33 15.98 -2.64
CA TYR A 45 -3.95 15.55 -2.52
C TYR A 45 -3.04 16.71 -2.85
N LEU A 46 -2.26 17.16 -1.86
CA LEU A 46 -1.39 18.30 -1.95
C LEU A 46 -0.04 17.93 -2.59
N ALA A 47 0.58 18.89 -3.26
CA ALA A 47 1.91 18.71 -3.85
C ALA A 47 3.01 18.60 -2.77
N GLN A 48 2.84 19.27 -1.62
CA GLN A 48 3.79 19.32 -0.52
C GLN A 48 3.17 18.86 0.80
N ASP A 49 4.03 18.35 1.69
CA ASP A 49 3.62 18.03 3.05
C ASP A 49 3.18 19.29 3.78
N THR A 50 2.01 19.24 4.39
CA THR A 50 1.47 20.30 5.22
C THR A 50 1.23 19.75 6.62
N LEU A 51 1.62 20.50 7.64
CA LEU A 51 1.37 20.12 9.04
C LEU A 51 -0.14 20.17 9.29
N MET A 52 -0.73 19.02 9.60
CA MET A 52 -2.17 18.87 9.83
C MET A 52 -2.46 18.31 11.20
N GLU A 53 -3.56 18.77 11.79
CA GLU A 53 -4.05 18.26 13.07
C GLU A 53 -5.17 17.24 12.83
N CYS A 54 -5.00 16.03 13.40
CA CYS A 54 -6.03 15.00 13.33
C CYS A 54 -7.27 15.43 14.14
N VAL A 55 -8.43 15.49 13.50
CA VAL A 55 -9.69 15.89 14.16
C VAL A 55 -10.19 14.91 15.23
N VAL A 56 -9.60 13.71 15.31
CA VAL A 56 -9.97 12.67 16.29
C VAL A 56 -9.05 12.66 17.51
N CYS A 57 -7.73 12.66 17.31
CA CYS A 57 -6.77 12.54 18.43
C CYS A 57 -5.91 13.79 18.64
N HIS A 58 -6.10 14.85 17.86
CA HIS A 58 -5.39 16.12 17.92
C HIS A 58 -3.87 16.05 17.70
N LYS A 59 -3.35 14.88 17.28
CA LYS A 59 -1.94 14.74 16.87
C LYS A 59 -1.68 15.58 15.64
N LYS A 60 -0.56 16.31 15.64
CA LYS A 60 -0.07 17.06 14.48
C LYS A 60 1.02 16.27 13.78
N GLU A 61 0.86 16.08 12.47
CA GLU A 61 1.85 15.42 11.64
C GLU A 61 1.80 15.93 10.20
N PRO A 62 2.89 15.82 9.42
CA PRO A 62 2.90 16.16 8.00
C PRO A 62 2.00 15.20 7.22
N SER A 63 1.20 15.75 6.30
CA SER A 63 0.40 14.96 5.37
C SER A 63 0.19 15.70 4.06
N LYS A 64 0.00 14.94 2.98
CA LYS A 64 -0.40 15.45 1.67
C LYS A 64 -1.87 15.21 1.35
N THR A 65 -2.63 14.65 2.28
CA THR A 65 -4.05 14.30 2.04
C THR A 65 -4.91 14.90 3.13
N ARG A 66 -5.93 15.65 2.72
CA ARG A 66 -6.96 16.19 3.62
C ARG A 66 -8.30 16.32 2.89
N CYS A 67 -9.35 16.53 3.65
CA CYS A 67 -10.66 16.92 3.14
C CYS A 67 -10.62 18.35 2.59
N VAL A 68 -11.35 18.62 1.51
CA VAL A 68 -11.54 19.98 0.96
C VAL A 68 -12.11 20.98 1.98
N LYS A 69 -12.75 20.49 3.06
CA LYS A 69 -13.22 21.28 4.20
C LYS A 69 -12.20 21.35 5.34
N GLY A 70 -10.97 20.88 5.12
CA GLY A 70 -9.87 20.96 6.08
C GLY A 70 -9.78 19.81 7.10
N HIS A 71 -10.70 18.83 7.10
CA HIS A 71 -10.58 17.68 8.00
C HIS A 71 -9.40 16.79 7.62
N TYR A 72 -8.64 16.38 8.62
CA TYR A 72 -7.58 15.39 8.51
C TYR A 72 -7.79 14.29 9.56
N VAL A 73 -7.62 13.04 9.18
CA VAL A 73 -7.64 11.88 10.09
C VAL A 73 -6.32 11.14 9.92
N CYS A 74 -5.53 11.02 10.99
CA CYS A 74 -4.25 10.31 10.94
C CYS A 74 -4.46 8.81 10.73
N SER A 75 -3.42 8.11 10.23
CA SER A 75 -3.50 6.68 9.93
C SER A 75 -3.94 5.83 11.13
N ASN A 76 -3.50 6.18 12.34
CA ASN A 76 -3.91 5.46 13.55
C ASN A 76 -5.40 5.59 13.84
N CYS A 77 -5.96 6.79 13.72
CA CYS A 77 -7.39 7.01 13.90
C CYS A 77 -8.22 6.44 12.75
N HIS A 78 -7.67 6.43 11.53
CA HIS A 78 -8.29 5.80 10.38
C HIS A 78 -8.44 4.28 10.57
N THR A 79 -7.47 3.66 11.22
CA THR A 79 -7.47 2.22 11.53
C THR A 79 -8.08 1.87 12.89
N ALA A 80 -8.74 2.82 13.56
CA ALA A 80 -9.47 2.54 14.80
C ALA A 80 -10.58 1.51 14.57
N GLY A 81 -10.75 0.58 15.53
CA GLY A 81 -11.70 -0.53 15.40
C GLY A 81 -11.12 -1.82 14.80
N MET A 82 -9.87 -1.80 14.35
CA MET A 82 -9.22 -3.00 13.80
C MET A 82 -8.87 -4.08 14.84
N ASP A 83 -9.08 -3.84 16.12
CA ASP A 83 -8.73 -4.80 17.18
C ASP A 83 -9.59 -6.08 17.09
N SER A 84 -10.78 -6.00 16.46
CA SER A 84 -11.60 -7.17 16.14
C SER A 84 -10.97 -8.15 15.14
N ILE A 85 -9.95 -7.74 14.37
CA ILE A 85 -9.24 -8.59 13.42
C ILE A 85 -8.69 -9.84 14.11
N ILE A 86 -8.12 -9.70 15.30
CA ILE A 86 -7.53 -10.82 16.04
C ILE A 86 -8.60 -11.86 16.33
N ALA A 87 -9.74 -11.45 16.89
CA ALA A 87 -10.83 -12.38 17.23
C ALA A 87 -11.39 -13.08 15.97
N LEU A 88 -11.56 -12.33 14.86
CA LEU A 88 -12.01 -12.87 13.58
C LEU A 88 -11.03 -13.90 13.02
N CYS A 89 -9.75 -13.61 13.05
CA CYS A 89 -8.70 -14.50 12.55
C CYS A 89 -8.52 -15.74 13.43
N LEU A 90 -8.62 -15.61 14.76
CA LEU A 90 -8.53 -16.75 15.68
C LEU A 90 -9.71 -17.73 15.54
N ALA A 91 -10.88 -17.24 15.15
CA ALA A 91 -12.05 -18.07 14.89
C ALA A 91 -12.06 -18.71 13.48
N GLU A 92 -11.11 -18.35 12.62
CA GLU A 92 -11.09 -18.75 11.22
C GLU A 92 -10.34 -20.08 11.04
N THR A 93 -10.90 -20.97 10.24
CA THR A 93 -10.32 -22.30 9.93
C THR A 93 -9.99 -22.49 8.45
N SER A 94 -10.35 -21.53 7.61
CA SER A 94 -10.08 -21.58 6.16
C SER A 94 -8.59 -21.51 5.87
N LYS A 95 -8.18 -22.23 4.83
CA LYS A 95 -6.83 -22.14 4.21
C LYS A 95 -6.81 -21.20 3.01
N ASP A 96 -7.94 -20.56 2.71
CA ASP A 96 -8.11 -19.59 1.64
C ASP A 96 -7.88 -18.16 2.19
N PRO A 97 -6.73 -17.55 1.91
CA PRO A 97 -6.45 -16.19 2.38
C PRO A 97 -7.31 -15.12 1.72
N ILE A 98 -7.88 -15.41 0.53
CA ILE A 98 -8.81 -14.47 -0.14
C ILE A 98 -10.16 -14.48 0.57
N ALA A 99 -10.69 -15.65 0.93
CA ALA A 99 -11.93 -15.74 1.70
C ALA A 99 -11.81 -15.05 3.06
N ILE A 100 -10.67 -15.23 3.74
CA ILE A 100 -10.37 -14.54 5.01
C ILE A 100 -10.30 -13.02 4.78
N LEU A 101 -9.55 -12.57 3.76
CA LEU A 101 -9.45 -11.15 3.43
C LEU A 101 -10.83 -10.54 3.16
N GLU A 102 -11.72 -11.23 2.41
CA GLU A 102 -13.08 -10.75 2.12
C GLU A 102 -13.89 -10.55 3.39
N LYS A 103 -13.82 -11.48 4.35
CA LYS A 103 -14.47 -11.35 5.67
C LYS A 103 -13.94 -10.14 6.44
N LEU A 104 -12.63 -9.91 6.42
CA LEU A 104 -12.00 -8.75 7.07
C LEU A 104 -12.38 -7.45 6.36
N MET A 105 -12.39 -7.44 5.03
CA MET A 105 -12.79 -6.27 4.24
C MET A 105 -14.28 -5.94 4.29
N SER A 106 -15.13 -6.85 4.76
CA SER A 106 -16.54 -6.60 4.98
C SER A 106 -16.86 -5.91 6.30
N GLN A 107 -15.88 -5.79 7.19
CA GLN A 107 -16.05 -5.15 8.48
C GLN A 107 -16.19 -3.64 8.36
N PRO A 108 -16.95 -2.97 9.26
CA PRO A 108 -17.21 -1.53 9.21
C PRO A 108 -15.94 -0.66 9.24
N PHE A 109 -14.85 -1.15 9.82
CA PHE A 109 -13.58 -0.41 9.87
C PHE A 109 -12.83 -0.40 8.52
N CYS A 110 -13.22 -1.24 7.57
CA CYS A 110 -12.51 -1.34 6.30
C CYS A 110 -13.18 -0.46 5.23
N HIS A 111 -12.55 0.67 4.93
CA HIS A 111 -12.99 1.60 3.91
C HIS A 111 -12.64 1.09 2.49
N MET A 112 -13.13 1.77 1.45
CA MET A 112 -12.79 1.42 0.06
C MET A 112 -11.28 1.49 -0.16
N HIS A 113 -10.66 2.55 0.32
CA HIS A 113 -9.22 2.79 0.30
C HIS A 113 -8.75 3.25 1.66
N GLY A 114 -7.62 2.72 2.13
CA GLY A 114 -7.09 3.11 3.43
C GLY A 114 -5.96 2.22 3.93
N PRO A 115 -5.25 2.68 4.97
CA PRO A 115 -4.11 1.98 5.54
C PRO A 115 -4.46 0.68 6.27
N GLU A 116 -5.73 0.40 6.56
CA GLU A 116 -6.17 -0.88 7.10
C GLU A 116 -5.73 -2.07 6.23
N HIS A 117 -5.70 -1.90 4.90
CA HIS A 117 -5.25 -2.95 3.97
C HIS A 117 -3.78 -3.35 4.17
N HIS A 118 -2.97 -2.47 4.77
CA HIS A 118 -1.58 -2.75 5.11
C HIS A 118 -1.45 -3.79 6.25
N VAL A 119 -2.52 -3.99 7.00
CA VAL A 119 -2.64 -5.01 8.05
C VAL A 119 -3.42 -6.21 7.55
N LEU A 120 -4.56 -5.99 6.86
CA LEU A 120 -5.48 -7.05 6.48
C LEU A 120 -4.83 -8.14 5.62
N VAL A 121 -3.96 -7.76 4.69
CA VAL A 121 -3.25 -8.71 3.81
C VAL A 121 -2.37 -9.66 4.64
N GLY A 122 -1.55 -9.13 5.53
CA GLY A 122 -0.68 -9.94 6.38
C GLY A 122 -1.46 -10.80 7.37
N ALA A 123 -2.56 -10.28 7.92
CA ALA A 123 -3.41 -11.02 8.85
C ALA A 123 -4.13 -12.20 8.14
N ALA A 124 -4.67 -11.98 6.95
CA ALA A 124 -5.30 -13.03 6.16
C ALA A 124 -4.31 -14.12 5.76
N LEU A 125 -3.11 -13.73 5.29
CA LEU A 125 -2.04 -14.66 4.94
C LEU A 125 -1.57 -15.47 6.14
N LEU A 126 -1.32 -14.83 7.28
CA LEU A 126 -0.85 -15.50 8.49
C LEU A 126 -1.87 -16.52 9.00
N THR A 127 -3.14 -16.17 8.96
CA THR A 127 -4.23 -17.05 9.38
C THR A 127 -4.34 -18.26 8.48
N ALA A 128 -4.41 -18.05 7.16
CA ALA A 128 -4.47 -19.14 6.18
C ALA A 128 -3.24 -20.05 6.23
N TYR A 129 -2.04 -19.46 6.36
CA TYR A 129 -0.79 -20.18 6.53
C TYR A 129 -0.83 -21.08 7.76
N ASN A 130 -1.20 -20.53 8.92
CA ASN A 130 -1.27 -21.28 10.18
C ASN A 130 -2.28 -22.43 10.12
N ASN A 131 -3.38 -22.27 9.37
CA ASN A 131 -4.36 -23.32 9.12
C ASN A 131 -3.88 -24.37 8.09
N ALA A 132 -2.99 -23.99 7.18
CA ALA A 132 -2.44 -24.86 6.14
C ALA A 132 -1.23 -25.68 6.60
N VAL A 133 -0.45 -25.16 7.55
CA VAL A 133 0.72 -25.89 8.10
C VAL A 133 0.29 -27.22 8.71
N PRO A 134 0.97 -28.35 8.38
CA PRO A 134 0.68 -29.66 8.94
C PRO A 134 0.72 -29.68 10.47
N ALA A 135 -0.10 -30.56 11.07
CA ALA A 135 -0.27 -30.61 12.53
C ALA A 135 1.00 -31.03 13.29
N ASP A 136 1.89 -31.77 12.63
CA ASP A 136 3.18 -32.24 13.15
C ASP A 136 4.31 -31.20 13.02
N THR A 137 4.03 -30.08 12.36
CA THR A 137 4.99 -28.98 12.19
C THR A 137 4.78 -27.93 13.27
N MET A 138 5.85 -27.30 13.74
CA MET A 138 5.77 -26.21 14.70
C MET A 138 5.01 -25.02 14.10
N LYS A 139 3.83 -24.77 14.63
CA LYS A 139 3.00 -23.61 14.25
C LYS A 139 3.47 -22.35 14.96
N ILE A 140 3.13 -21.22 14.35
CA ILE A 140 3.27 -19.93 14.99
C ILE A 140 2.13 -19.78 15.99
N ASP A 141 2.39 -19.17 17.15
CA ASP A 141 1.31 -18.66 17.98
C ASP A 141 0.57 -17.57 17.20
N LEU A 142 -0.62 -17.91 16.75
CA LEU A 142 -1.38 -17.07 15.81
C LEU A 142 -1.71 -15.71 16.43
N GLN A 143 -2.07 -15.67 17.70
CA GLN A 143 -2.41 -14.41 18.38
C GLN A 143 -1.21 -13.47 18.42
N SER A 144 -0.06 -13.96 18.87
CA SER A 144 1.18 -13.16 18.90
C SER A 144 1.62 -12.72 17.51
N GLY A 145 1.53 -13.60 16.52
CA GLY A 145 1.85 -13.28 15.13
C GLY A 145 0.94 -12.21 14.54
N LEU A 146 -0.36 -12.26 14.84
CA LEU A 146 -1.32 -11.22 14.41
C LEU A 146 -1.03 -9.87 15.05
N LEU A 147 -0.68 -9.84 16.35
CA LEU A 147 -0.26 -8.60 17.03
C LEU A 147 0.98 -7.97 16.35
N GLU A 148 1.96 -8.80 15.97
CA GLU A 148 3.15 -8.35 15.24
C GLU A 148 2.78 -7.80 13.84
N VAL A 149 1.96 -8.51 13.06
CA VAL A 149 1.47 -8.04 11.76
C VAL A 149 0.76 -6.70 11.89
N MET A 150 -0.13 -6.57 12.88
CA MET A 150 -0.86 -5.32 13.12
C MET A 150 0.08 -4.18 13.52
N SER A 151 1.00 -4.44 14.43
CA SER A 151 1.97 -3.45 14.90
C SER A 151 2.82 -2.91 13.75
N ARG A 152 3.36 -3.80 12.90
CA ARG A 152 4.22 -3.42 11.78
C ARG A 152 3.42 -2.81 10.62
N GLY A 153 2.26 -3.37 10.28
CA GLY A 153 1.41 -2.87 9.20
C GLY A 153 0.90 -1.45 9.45
N ARG A 154 0.58 -1.10 10.71
CA ARG A 154 0.18 0.25 11.11
C ARG A 154 1.29 1.30 10.97
N GLN A 155 2.55 0.90 10.84
CA GLN A 155 3.68 1.82 10.61
C GLN A 155 3.78 2.23 9.14
N VAL A 156 3.13 1.52 8.22
CA VAL A 156 3.11 1.89 6.79
C VAL A 156 2.08 3.01 6.59
N PRO A 157 2.52 4.23 6.23
CA PRO A 157 1.62 5.38 6.15
C PRO A 157 0.59 5.24 5.03
N GLY A 158 -0.57 5.87 5.22
CA GLY A 158 -1.54 6.04 4.16
C GLY A 158 -0.92 6.82 2.98
N GLY A 159 -1.24 6.44 1.75
CA GLY A 159 -0.69 7.09 0.55
C GLY A 159 0.73 6.66 0.15
N ALA A 160 1.38 5.76 0.88
CA ALA A 160 2.73 5.26 0.55
C ALA A 160 2.83 4.72 -0.89
N CYS A 161 1.78 4.10 -1.40
CA CYS A 161 1.73 3.60 -2.78
C CYS A 161 1.99 4.68 -3.83
N GLY A 162 1.46 5.89 -3.65
CA GLY A 162 1.65 7.01 -4.58
C GLY A 162 2.87 7.87 -4.27
N TYR A 163 3.12 8.16 -2.99
CA TYR A 163 4.19 9.08 -2.59
C TYR A 163 5.57 8.43 -2.42
N MET A 164 5.60 7.13 -2.12
CA MET A 164 6.83 6.38 -1.87
C MET A 164 7.06 5.27 -2.90
N GLY A 165 6.11 5.05 -3.83
CA GLY A 165 6.18 3.95 -4.79
C GLY A 165 6.09 2.56 -4.13
N ALA A 166 5.55 2.47 -2.92
CA ALA A 166 5.52 1.26 -2.13
C ALA A 166 4.10 0.98 -1.62
N CYS A 167 3.37 0.10 -2.31
CA CYS A 167 2.01 -0.28 -1.91
C CYS A 167 2.03 -1.03 -0.58
N GLY A 168 1.27 -0.53 0.41
CA GLY A 168 1.24 -1.14 1.75
C GLY A 168 0.66 -2.55 1.79
N ALA A 169 -0.21 -2.92 0.85
CA ALA A 169 -0.68 -4.29 0.69
C ALA A 169 0.48 -5.24 0.31
N ALA A 170 1.36 -4.81 -0.59
CA ALA A 170 2.56 -5.56 -0.96
C ALA A 170 3.58 -5.61 0.18
N ILE A 171 3.82 -4.48 0.88
CA ILE A 171 4.69 -4.47 2.09
C ILE A 171 4.16 -5.47 3.13
N SER A 172 2.85 -5.59 3.28
CA SER A 172 2.21 -6.49 4.24
C SER A 172 2.55 -7.96 3.99
N THR A 173 2.83 -8.37 2.74
CA THR A 173 3.31 -9.73 2.42
C THR A 173 4.71 -9.99 2.97
N GLY A 174 5.60 -8.99 2.89
CA GLY A 174 6.93 -9.05 3.49
C GLY A 174 6.88 -9.06 5.02
N ILE A 175 5.93 -8.31 5.62
CA ILE A 175 5.68 -8.36 7.07
C ILE A 175 5.23 -9.76 7.47
N PHE A 176 4.29 -10.37 6.76
CA PHE A 176 3.85 -11.74 6.96
C PHE A 176 5.06 -12.71 6.91
N MET A 177 5.85 -12.66 5.83
CA MET A 177 7.06 -13.49 5.70
C MET A 177 8.03 -13.29 6.86
N SER A 178 8.22 -12.06 7.30
CA SER A 178 9.10 -11.73 8.44
C SER A 178 8.59 -12.33 9.75
N VAL A 179 7.29 -12.38 9.96
CA VAL A 179 6.68 -13.00 11.15
C VAL A 179 6.84 -14.53 11.11
N VAL A 180 6.48 -15.17 9.98
CA VAL A 180 6.54 -16.65 9.87
C VAL A 180 7.96 -17.19 9.93
N THR A 181 8.93 -16.44 9.44
CA THR A 181 10.36 -16.83 9.46
C THR A 181 11.12 -16.27 10.67
N ARG A 182 10.46 -15.55 11.56
CA ARG A 182 11.09 -14.86 12.72
C ARG A 182 12.28 -14.00 12.31
N ASN A 183 12.13 -13.31 11.18
CA ASN A 183 13.21 -12.55 10.56
C ASN A 183 13.57 -11.29 11.36
N THR A 184 14.86 -10.95 11.35
CA THR A 184 15.44 -9.74 11.94
C THR A 184 16.32 -9.03 10.93
N PRO A 185 16.72 -7.77 11.16
CA PRO A 185 17.70 -7.08 10.31
C PRO A 185 19.06 -7.77 10.20
N LEU A 186 19.39 -8.69 11.11
CA LEU A 186 20.64 -9.45 11.13
C LEU A 186 20.51 -10.85 10.52
N SER A 187 19.30 -11.25 10.11
CA SER A 187 19.08 -12.52 9.42
C SER A 187 19.69 -12.49 8.02
N THR A 188 20.03 -13.64 7.45
CA THR A 188 20.61 -13.76 6.11
C THR A 188 19.59 -14.25 5.09
N GLU A 189 19.32 -15.54 5.04
CA GLU A 189 18.40 -16.16 4.06
C GLU A 189 16.96 -15.66 4.23
N THR A 190 16.45 -15.62 5.45
CA THR A 190 15.10 -15.15 5.72
C THR A 190 14.94 -13.66 5.44
N TRP A 191 15.99 -12.86 5.62
CA TRP A 191 16.01 -11.46 5.22
C TRP A 191 15.82 -11.30 3.71
N GLN A 192 16.53 -12.10 2.93
CA GLN A 192 16.39 -12.13 1.46
C GLN A 192 14.95 -12.50 1.07
N LEU A 193 14.37 -13.54 1.66
CA LEU A 193 13.00 -14.00 1.34
C LEU A 193 11.95 -12.93 1.65
N CYS A 194 12.04 -12.23 2.78
CA CYS A 194 11.10 -11.18 3.13
C CYS A 194 11.12 -10.03 2.10
N ASN A 195 12.31 -9.59 1.70
CA ASN A 195 12.47 -8.51 0.71
C ASN A 195 12.03 -8.97 -0.68
N LEU A 196 12.34 -10.21 -1.08
CA LEU A 196 11.94 -10.78 -2.36
C LEU A 196 10.42 -10.93 -2.46
N MET A 197 9.75 -11.36 -1.38
CA MET A 197 8.29 -11.43 -1.31
C MET A 197 7.65 -10.06 -1.57
N THR A 198 8.13 -9.04 -0.85
CA THR A 198 7.64 -7.67 -1.05
C THR A 198 7.88 -7.20 -2.48
N ALA A 199 9.06 -7.44 -3.03
CA ALA A 199 9.40 -7.03 -4.40
C ALA A 199 8.50 -7.69 -5.44
N LYS A 200 8.25 -8.99 -5.34
CA LYS A 200 7.33 -9.72 -6.25
C LYS A 200 5.90 -9.20 -6.15
N ALA A 201 5.41 -8.90 -4.95
CA ALA A 201 4.08 -8.32 -4.76
C ALA A 201 3.99 -6.90 -5.32
N LEU A 202 5.02 -6.06 -5.13
CA LEU A 202 5.09 -4.72 -5.71
C LEU A 202 5.13 -4.75 -7.24
N GLU A 203 5.85 -5.71 -7.83
CA GLU A 203 5.88 -5.90 -9.28
C GLU A 203 4.48 -6.18 -9.82
N GLN A 204 3.71 -7.08 -9.20
CA GLN A 204 2.34 -7.37 -9.63
C GLN A 204 1.43 -6.15 -9.51
N VAL A 205 1.55 -5.37 -8.45
CA VAL A 205 0.81 -4.10 -8.30
C VAL A 205 1.19 -3.12 -9.41
N ALA A 206 2.47 -2.97 -9.71
CA ALA A 206 2.98 -2.06 -10.73
C ALA A 206 2.51 -2.43 -12.15
N LEU A 207 2.56 -3.71 -12.50
CA LEU A 207 2.13 -4.23 -13.81
C LEU A 207 0.63 -3.99 -14.09
N ASN A 208 -0.19 -3.91 -13.04
CA ASN A 208 -1.63 -3.65 -13.16
C ASN A 208 -1.98 -2.14 -13.18
N GLY A 209 -1.03 -1.28 -12.91
CA GLY A 209 -1.15 0.18 -13.04
C GLY A 209 -2.11 0.85 -12.05
N GLY A 210 -2.22 2.18 -12.19
CA GLY A 210 -3.08 3.02 -11.38
C GLY A 210 -4.43 3.35 -12.05
N PRO A 211 -5.26 4.16 -11.37
CA PRO A 211 -5.04 4.67 -10.01
C PRO A 211 -5.06 3.55 -8.96
N ARG A 212 -4.62 3.87 -7.73
CA ARG A 212 -4.60 2.90 -6.63
C ARG A 212 -5.98 2.24 -6.45
N CYS A 213 -5.95 0.97 -6.12
CA CYS A 213 -7.14 0.27 -5.65
C CYS A 213 -6.74 -0.71 -4.56
N CYS A 214 -6.96 -0.35 -3.28
CA CYS A 214 -6.53 -1.16 -2.14
C CYS A 214 -7.10 -2.58 -2.18
N LYS A 215 -8.29 -2.78 -2.78
CA LYS A 215 -8.88 -4.12 -2.95
C LYS A 215 -8.10 -4.94 -3.98
N ARG A 216 -7.92 -4.41 -5.21
CA ARG A 216 -7.14 -5.05 -6.27
C ARG A 216 -5.72 -5.36 -5.82
N ASP A 217 -5.07 -4.37 -5.22
CA ASP A 217 -3.67 -4.50 -4.81
C ASP A 217 -3.51 -5.51 -3.68
N SER A 218 -4.52 -5.66 -2.80
CA SER A 218 -4.57 -6.72 -1.78
C SER A 218 -4.74 -8.11 -2.40
N TYR A 219 -5.63 -8.29 -3.40
CA TYR A 219 -5.77 -9.56 -4.09
C TYR A 219 -4.49 -9.97 -4.82
N LEU A 220 -3.88 -9.04 -5.58
CA LEU A 220 -2.61 -9.28 -6.28
C LEU A 220 -1.52 -9.71 -5.30
N SER A 221 -1.40 -9.01 -4.17
CA SER A 221 -0.41 -9.29 -3.15
C SER A 221 -0.60 -10.66 -2.51
N ILE A 222 -1.84 -11.04 -2.18
CA ILE A 222 -2.14 -12.35 -1.59
C ILE A 222 -1.89 -13.48 -2.59
N LEU A 223 -2.39 -13.36 -3.82
CA LEU A 223 -2.20 -14.41 -4.82
C LEU A 223 -0.71 -14.65 -5.13
N THR A 224 0.08 -13.57 -5.16
CA THR A 224 1.54 -13.67 -5.29
C THR A 224 2.16 -14.36 -4.08
N ALA A 225 1.70 -14.04 -2.87
CA ALA A 225 2.22 -14.64 -1.65
C ALA A 225 1.88 -16.13 -1.53
N VAL A 226 0.71 -16.56 -2.00
CA VAL A 226 0.32 -17.99 -2.01
C VAL A 226 1.32 -18.81 -2.83
N ASP A 227 1.64 -18.36 -4.05
CA ASP A 227 2.62 -19.04 -4.90
C ASP A 227 4.02 -19.02 -4.28
N PHE A 228 4.43 -17.88 -3.74
CA PHE A 228 5.72 -17.71 -3.12
C PHE A 228 5.92 -18.61 -1.88
N VAL A 229 4.89 -18.71 -1.04
CA VAL A 229 4.91 -19.56 0.17
C VAL A 229 5.00 -21.03 -0.21
N LYS A 230 4.26 -21.46 -1.23
CA LYS A 230 4.36 -22.83 -1.76
C LYS A 230 5.77 -23.12 -2.26
N GLU A 231 6.38 -22.21 -3.02
CA GLU A 231 7.72 -22.38 -3.60
C GLU A 231 8.82 -22.40 -2.54
N HIS A 232 8.77 -21.49 -1.56
CA HIS A 232 9.89 -21.26 -0.64
C HIS A 232 9.73 -21.88 0.74
N LEU A 233 8.49 -22.11 1.20
CA LEU A 233 8.19 -22.68 2.51
C LEU A 233 7.52 -24.05 2.44
N GLY A 234 7.13 -24.52 1.24
CA GLY A 234 6.46 -25.81 1.06
C GLY A 234 5.06 -25.89 1.67
N VAL A 235 4.45 -24.75 2.04
CA VAL A 235 3.11 -24.72 2.63
C VAL A 235 2.08 -24.35 1.55
N GLU A 236 1.06 -25.20 1.41
CA GLU A 236 0.05 -25.05 0.37
C GLU A 236 -1.25 -24.47 0.94
N MET A 237 -1.45 -23.17 0.68
CA MET A 237 -2.70 -22.47 0.92
C MET A 237 -3.63 -22.60 -0.29
N GLU A 238 -4.94 -22.39 -0.09
CA GLU A 238 -5.90 -22.38 -1.20
C GLU A 238 -5.71 -21.11 -2.05
N LYS A 239 -5.87 -21.26 -3.38
CA LYS A 239 -5.75 -20.18 -4.35
C LYS A 239 -7.00 -20.12 -5.23
N PRO A 240 -8.07 -19.43 -4.79
CA PRO A 240 -9.31 -19.35 -5.55
C PRO A 240 -9.21 -18.39 -6.72
N GLU A 241 -10.16 -18.50 -7.66
CA GLU A 241 -10.43 -17.44 -8.63
C GLU A 241 -11.08 -16.25 -7.91
N VAL A 242 -10.55 -15.05 -8.16
CA VAL A 242 -11.05 -13.82 -7.52
C VAL A 242 -11.91 -13.03 -8.45
N LYS A 243 -13.13 -12.67 -7.99
CA LYS A 243 -14.04 -11.71 -8.66
C LYS A 243 -14.36 -10.57 -7.69
N CYS A 244 -14.07 -9.34 -8.11
CA CYS A 244 -14.28 -8.18 -7.26
C CYS A 244 -15.77 -7.85 -7.09
N SER A 245 -16.25 -7.86 -5.85
CA SER A 245 -17.63 -7.48 -5.49
C SER A 245 -17.83 -5.96 -5.32
N ARG A 246 -16.78 -5.15 -5.41
CA ARG A 246 -16.79 -3.72 -5.05
C ARG A 246 -16.58 -2.79 -6.23
N SER A 247 -16.57 -3.32 -7.47
CA SER A 247 -16.29 -2.54 -8.67
C SER A 247 -17.30 -1.42 -8.92
N GLN A 248 -18.57 -1.63 -8.56
CA GLN A 248 -19.64 -0.66 -8.77
C GLN A 248 -19.66 0.49 -7.75
N ILE A 249 -19.09 0.26 -6.56
CA ILE A 249 -19.05 1.27 -5.49
C ILE A 249 -17.68 1.94 -5.36
N ASN A 250 -16.72 1.58 -6.21
CA ASN A 250 -15.39 2.18 -6.24
C ASN A 250 -15.29 3.21 -7.36
N ASN A 251 -15.33 4.49 -7.00
CA ASN A 251 -15.22 5.61 -7.96
C ASN A 251 -13.91 5.66 -8.73
N GLN A 252 -12.88 4.92 -8.28
CA GLN A 252 -11.57 4.82 -8.94
C GLN A 252 -11.40 3.48 -9.68
N CYS A 253 -12.48 2.73 -9.89
CA CYS A 253 -12.41 1.43 -10.56
C CYS A 253 -11.99 1.59 -12.03
N ILE A 254 -10.99 0.79 -12.45
CA ILE A 254 -10.52 0.76 -13.84
C ILE A 254 -11.36 -0.17 -14.74
N GLY A 255 -12.47 -0.69 -14.23
CA GLY A 255 -13.43 -1.51 -14.97
C GLY A 255 -12.81 -2.75 -15.57
N LYS A 256 -13.06 -3.01 -16.85
CA LYS A 256 -12.60 -4.19 -17.59
C LYS A 256 -11.07 -4.37 -17.63
N LYS A 257 -10.30 -3.30 -17.40
CA LYS A 257 -8.83 -3.38 -17.31
C LYS A 257 -8.35 -4.05 -16.01
N CYS A 258 -9.23 -4.19 -15.01
CA CYS A 258 -8.89 -4.85 -13.76
C CYS A 258 -8.93 -6.38 -13.94
N PRO A 259 -7.89 -7.14 -13.53
CA PRO A 259 -7.89 -8.60 -13.66
C PRO A 259 -9.00 -9.27 -12.84
N PHE A 260 -9.56 -8.58 -11.86
CA PHE A 260 -10.64 -9.06 -10.99
C PHE A 260 -12.01 -8.47 -11.35
N SER A 261 -12.15 -7.88 -12.53
CA SER A 261 -13.42 -7.33 -12.97
C SER A 261 -14.49 -8.42 -13.08
N PRO A 262 -15.69 -8.22 -12.51
CA PRO A 262 -16.80 -9.15 -12.70
C PRO A 262 -17.33 -9.13 -14.14
N VAL A 263 -17.04 -8.05 -14.89
CA VAL A 263 -17.42 -7.89 -16.32
C VAL A 263 -16.17 -8.12 -17.14
N GLN A 264 -15.93 -9.37 -17.52
CA GLN A 264 -14.91 -9.71 -18.52
C GLN A 264 -15.53 -9.61 -19.92
N ASP A 265 -14.73 -9.26 -20.93
CA ASP A 265 -15.20 -9.32 -22.31
C ASP A 265 -15.48 -10.80 -22.66
N GLU A 266 -16.69 -11.12 -23.08
CA GLU A 266 -17.08 -12.45 -23.56
C GLU A 266 -16.35 -12.86 -24.86
N ASN A 267 -15.42 -12.03 -25.33
CA ASN A 267 -14.62 -12.23 -26.53
C ASN A 267 -13.11 -12.23 -26.22
N LYS A 268 -12.63 -13.32 -25.63
CA LYS A 268 -11.22 -13.72 -25.73
C LYS A 268 -11.11 -15.18 -26.10
#